data_a8173a31f76089643cec7b0c2b75ce8d
#
_entry.id   a8173a31f76089643cec7b0c2b75ce8d
#
_cell.length_a   1.000
_cell.length_b   1.000
_cell.length_c   1.000
_cell.angle_alpha   90.00
_cell.angle_beta   90.00
_cell.angle_gamma   90.00
#
_symmetry.space_group_name_H-M   'P 1'
#
loop_
_entity.id
_entity.type
_entity.pdbx_description
1 polymer ?
#
loop_
_entity_poly.entity_id
_entity_poly.type
_entity_poly.pdbx_seq_one_letter_code
_entity_poly.pdbx_strand_id
1 'polypeptide(L)'
;MPANAFDQRGNNMIQKLTADERPQQLAKLNRWESVAERDAIRRTFEFADFNEAFGFMTRVAIKAQEMDHHPEWFNVYNKVDITLSTHEANGVTERDIALATFIDSITV
;
A
#
# COMPACT_ATOMS: atom_id res chain seq x y z
N MET A 1 -20.53 -11.72 0.61
CA MET A 1 -19.20 -11.51 1.17
C MET A 1 -18.61 -12.83 1.62
N PRO A 2 -17.43 -13.17 1.22
CA PRO A 2 -16.86 -14.44 1.66
C PRO A 2 -16.66 -14.45 3.17
N ALA A 3 -16.84 -15.61 3.76
CA ALA A 3 -16.47 -15.78 5.17
C ALA A 3 -14.98 -15.60 5.34
N ASN A 4 -14.56 -15.13 6.50
CA ASN A 4 -13.15 -15.01 6.82
C ASN A 4 -12.50 -16.40 6.76
N ALA A 5 -11.35 -16.50 6.12
CA ALA A 5 -10.56 -17.71 6.15
C ALA A 5 -9.71 -17.72 7.42
N PHE A 6 -9.45 -18.94 7.89
CA PHE A 6 -8.63 -19.16 9.08
C PHE A 6 -7.54 -20.17 8.78
N ASP A 7 -6.40 -20.06 9.44
CA ASP A 7 -5.37 -21.09 9.38
C ASP A 7 -5.79 -22.27 10.27
N GLN A 8 -4.97 -23.32 10.31
CA GLN A 8 -5.27 -24.53 11.08
C GLN A 8 -5.35 -24.30 12.59
N ARG A 9 -4.88 -23.14 13.08
CA ARG A 9 -4.92 -22.78 14.49
C ARG A 9 -6.10 -21.87 14.82
N GLY A 10 -6.93 -21.52 13.83
CA GLY A 10 -8.06 -20.65 14.01
C GLY A 10 -7.75 -19.16 13.89
N ASN A 11 -6.54 -18.79 13.47
CA ASN A 11 -6.17 -17.38 13.25
C ASN A 11 -6.71 -16.89 11.91
N ASN A 12 -7.15 -15.64 11.87
CA ASN A 12 -7.56 -15.03 10.62
C ASN A 12 -6.43 -15.02 9.61
N MET A 13 -6.73 -15.44 8.40
CA MET A 13 -5.82 -15.30 7.28
C MET A 13 -6.17 -14.02 6.53
N ILE A 14 -5.15 -13.22 6.20
CA ILE A 14 -5.35 -12.03 5.38
C ILE A 14 -5.83 -12.43 3.99
N GLN A 15 -6.80 -11.72 3.45
CA GLN A 15 -7.39 -12.03 2.15
C GLN A 15 -7.30 -10.85 1.21
N LYS A 16 -7.14 -11.15 -0.08
CA LYS A 16 -7.20 -10.13 -1.12
C LYS A 16 -8.57 -9.45 -1.12
N LEU A 17 -8.57 -8.18 -1.48
CA LEU A 17 -9.81 -7.50 -1.78
C LEU A 17 -10.49 -8.17 -2.97
N THR A 18 -11.82 -8.29 -2.90
CA THR A 18 -12.60 -8.81 -4.01
C THR A 18 -12.62 -7.83 -5.16
N ALA A 19 -13.05 -8.30 -6.33
CA ALA A 19 -13.22 -7.43 -7.50
C ALA A 19 -14.22 -6.29 -7.24
N ASP A 20 -15.19 -6.51 -6.35
CA ASP A 20 -16.16 -5.47 -5.98
C ASP A 20 -15.60 -4.48 -4.96
N GLU A 21 -14.82 -4.97 -4.00
CA GLU A 21 -14.25 -4.14 -2.94
C GLU A 21 -13.15 -3.21 -3.46
N ARG A 22 -12.35 -3.69 -4.41
CA ARG A 22 -11.18 -2.96 -4.90
C ARG A 22 -11.51 -1.57 -5.42
N PRO A 23 -12.43 -1.39 -6.36
CA PRO A 23 -12.76 -0.06 -6.86
C PRO A 23 -13.26 0.88 -5.78
N GLN A 24 -14.04 0.35 -4.83
CA GLN A 24 -14.57 1.14 -3.73
C GLN A 24 -13.47 1.64 -2.82
N GLN A 25 -12.49 0.80 -2.51
CA GLN A 25 -11.37 1.19 -1.67
C GLN A 25 -10.43 2.16 -2.38
N LEU A 26 -10.14 1.90 -3.65
CA LEU A 26 -9.28 2.80 -4.45
C LEU A 26 -9.90 4.18 -4.61
N ALA A 27 -11.22 4.26 -4.69
CA ALA A 27 -11.91 5.54 -4.83
C ALA A 27 -11.70 6.46 -3.62
N LYS A 28 -11.36 5.91 -2.47
CA LYS A 28 -11.08 6.68 -1.25
C LYS A 28 -9.63 7.16 -1.18
N LEU A 29 -8.78 6.67 -2.05
CA LEU A 29 -7.37 6.99 -2.09
C LEU A 29 -7.09 8.07 -3.13
N ASN A 30 -5.92 8.70 -3.03
CA ASN A 30 -5.54 9.81 -3.89
C ASN A 30 -4.50 9.36 -4.92
N ARG A 31 -4.93 9.15 -6.17
CA ARG A 31 -4.08 8.84 -7.32
C ARG A 31 -3.40 7.46 -7.26
N TRP A 32 -3.88 6.55 -6.43
CA TRP A 32 -3.40 5.18 -6.46
C TRP A 32 -4.09 4.42 -7.59
N GLU A 33 -3.32 3.66 -8.34
CA GLU A 33 -3.81 2.90 -9.48
C GLU A 33 -3.43 1.44 -9.37
N SER A 34 -4.24 0.57 -9.96
CA SER A 34 -3.89 -0.84 -10.08
C SER A 34 -2.75 -1.01 -11.06
N VAL A 35 -1.81 -1.90 -10.73
CA VAL A 35 -0.70 -2.25 -11.62
C VAL A 35 -1.20 -3.26 -12.65
N ALA A 36 -0.80 -3.10 -13.92
CA ALA A 36 -1.30 -3.95 -15.00
C ALA A 36 -0.80 -5.39 -14.94
N GLU A 37 0.45 -5.60 -14.48
CA GLU A 37 1.12 -6.89 -14.58
C GLU A 37 0.94 -7.79 -13.35
N ARG A 38 0.41 -7.24 -12.27
CA ARG A 38 0.29 -7.99 -11.01
C ARG A 38 -0.79 -7.38 -10.13
N ASP A 39 -1.20 -8.13 -9.10
CA ASP A 39 -2.19 -7.66 -8.14
C ASP A 39 -1.53 -6.76 -7.10
N ALA A 40 -1.44 -5.48 -7.43
CA ALA A 40 -0.80 -4.45 -6.62
C ALA A 40 -1.38 -3.08 -6.97
N ILE A 41 -1.14 -2.11 -6.10
CA ILE A 41 -1.47 -0.71 -6.35
C ILE A 41 -0.21 0.13 -6.30
N ARG A 42 -0.20 1.24 -7.04
CA ARG A 42 0.99 2.06 -7.20
C ARG A 42 0.64 3.53 -7.25
N ARG A 43 1.51 4.35 -6.66
CA ARG A 43 1.46 5.80 -6.81
C ARG A 43 2.88 6.35 -6.89
N THR A 44 3.10 7.33 -7.78
CA THR A 44 4.36 8.06 -7.90
C THR A 44 4.22 9.42 -7.24
N PHE A 45 5.25 9.82 -6.50
CA PHE A 45 5.30 11.09 -5.78
C PHE A 45 6.46 11.92 -6.29
N GLU A 46 6.26 13.23 -6.36
CA GLU A 46 7.33 14.15 -6.75
C GLU A 46 7.40 15.29 -5.71
N PHE A 47 8.60 15.53 -5.22
CA PHE A 47 8.86 16.50 -4.17
C PHE A 47 9.76 17.63 -4.69
N ALA A 48 10.03 18.62 -3.85
CA ALA A 48 10.87 19.74 -4.25
C ALA A 48 12.33 19.32 -4.44
N ASP A 49 12.83 18.41 -3.60
CA ASP A 49 14.22 17.96 -3.62
C ASP A 49 14.36 16.60 -2.94
N PHE A 50 15.59 16.10 -2.88
CA PHE A 50 15.87 14.81 -2.25
C PHE A 50 15.60 14.82 -0.75
N ASN A 51 15.91 15.90 -0.07
CA ASN A 51 15.69 15.99 1.36
C ASN A 51 14.22 15.80 1.71
N GLU A 52 13.33 16.45 0.95
CA GLU A 52 11.89 16.32 1.15
C GLU A 52 11.41 14.92 0.81
N ALA A 53 11.91 14.35 -0.28
CA ALA A 53 11.59 12.98 -0.67
C ALA A 53 12.03 11.98 0.39
N PHE A 54 13.25 12.12 0.90
CA PHE A 54 13.79 11.20 1.89
C PHE A 54 13.08 11.34 3.25
N GLY A 55 12.72 12.55 3.64
CA GLY A 55 11.90 12.78 4.84
C GLY A 55 10.55 12.10 4.74
N PHE A 56 9.91 12.18 3.59
CA PHE A 56 8.67 11.45 3.30
C PHE A 56 8.88 9.95 3.41
N MET A 57 9.92 9.42 2.77
CA MET A 57 10.24 7.99 2.83
C MET A 57 10.48 7.52 4.27
N THR A 58 11.16 8.33 5.06
CA THR A 58 11.43 8.01 6.46
C THR A 58 10.14 7.85 7.26
N ARG A 59 9.18 8.75 7.05
CA ARG A 59 7.87 8.65 7.72
C ARG A 59 7.12 7.38 7.29
N VAL A 60 7.13 7.10 6.00
CA VAL A 60 6.50 5.88 5.47
C VAL A 60 7.18 4.64 6.04
N ALA A 61 8.52 4.64 6.10
CA ALA A 61 9.28 3.51 6.63
C ALA A 61 8.94 3.22 8.09
N ILE A 62 8.80 4.25 8.91
CA ILE A 62 8.44 4.10 10.32
C ILE A 62 7.05 3.48 10.44
N LYS A 63 6.10 3.98 9.66
CA LYS A 63 4.74 3.44 9.67
C LYS A 63 4.68 2.00 9.16
N ALA A 64 5.40 1.71 8.09
CA ALA A 64 5.47 0.38 7.52
C ALA A 64 6.03 -0.63 8.53
N GLN A 65 7.06 -0.25 9.28
CA GLN A 65 7.63 -1.09 10.32
C GLN A 65 6.66 -1.31 11.47
N GLU A 66 5.94 -0.26 11.87
CA GLU A 66 4.92 -0.37 12.90
C GLU A 66 3.80 -1.34 12.50
N MET A 67 3.39 -1.31 11.25
CA MET A 67 2.35 -2.18 10.71
C MET A 67 2.86 -3.58 10.36
N ASP A 68 4.17 -3.78 10.34
CA ASP A 68 4.82 -4.96 9.79
C ASP A 68 4.32 -5.23 8.35
N HIS A 69 4.24 -4.17 7.56
CA HIS A 69 3.79 -4.23 6.17
C HIS A 69 4.61 -3.25 5.34
N HIS A 70 5.53 -3.78 4.54
CA HIS A 70 6.57 -2.99 3.91
C HIS A 70 6.27 -2.69 2.44
N PRO A 71 6.51 -1.46 1.99
CA PRO A 71 6.28 -1.10 0.58
C PRO A 71 7.41 -1.60 -0.30
N GLU A 72 7.11 -1.78 -1.58
CA GLU A 72 8.11 -1.90 -2.63
C GLU A 72 8.27 -0.49 -3.19
N TRP A 73 9.47 0.05 -3.17
CA TRP A 73 9.62 1.42 -3.62
C TRP A 73 10.94 1.67 -4.31
N PHE A 74 10.95 2.75 -5.08
CA PHE A 74 12.11 3.17 -5.85
C PHE A 74 12.21 4.68 -5.72
N ASN A 75 13.41 5.17 -5.41
CA ASN A 75 13.65 6.61 -5.27
C ASN A 75 14.79 7.06 -6.16
N VAL A 76 14.56 8.12 -6.91
CA VAL A 76 15.59 8.85 -7.63
C VAL A 76 15.37 10.33 -7.33
N TYR A 77 16.34 10.93 -6.67
CA TYR A 77 16.33 12.34 -6.30
C TYR A 77 15.01 12.76 -5.62
N ASN A 78 14.15 13.51 -6.30
CA ASN A 78 12.91 14.03 -5.75
C ASN A 78 11.68 13.15 -6.05
N LYS A 79 11.88 12.01 -6.69
CA LYS A 79 10.78 11.12 -7.09
C LYS A 79 10.79 9.85 -6.26
N VAL A 80 9.60 9.43 -5.85
CA VAL A 80 9.42 8.19 -5.10
C VAL A 80 8.27 7.42 -5.72
N ASP A 81 8.55 6.19 -6.15
CA ASP A 81 7.56 5.26 -6.66
C ASP A 81 7.23 4.27 -5.56
N ILE A 82 5.96 4.13 -5.21
CA ILE A 82 5.54 3.16 -4.18
C ILE A 82 4.56 2.17 -4.79
N THR A 83 4.87 0.89 -4.63
CA THR A 83 3.98 -0.20 -5.00
C THR A 83 3.63 -0.98 -3.75
N LEU A 84 2.35 -1.24 -3.54
CA LEU A 84 1.85 -1.96 -2.37
C LEU A 84 1.13 -3.23 -2.79
N SER A 85 1.46 -4.31 -2.12
CA SER A 85 0.81 -5.60 -2.28
C SER A 85 1.07 -6.41 -1.02
N THR A 86 0.20 -7.32 -0.68
CA THR A 86 0.37 -8.20 0.48
C THR A 86 0.87 -9.54 0.01
N HIS A 87 2.13 -9.83 0.31
CA HIS A 87 2.80 -11.04 -0.17
C HIS A 87 2.06 -12.33 0.25
N GLU A 88 1.65 -12.41 1.52
CA GLU A 88 0.99 -13.59 2.05
C GLU A 88 -0.34 -13.90 1.35
N ALA A 89 -1.00 -12.89 0.80
CA ALA A 89 -2.28 -13.04 0.10
C ALA A 89 -2.13 -13.02 -1.42
N ASN A 90 -0.93 -12.80 -1.93
CA ASN A 90 -0.65 -12.63 -3.37
C ASN A 90 -1.48 -11.52 -4.00
N GLY A 91 -1.70 -10.42 -3.30
CA GLY A 91 -2.46 -9.32 -3.86
C GLY A 91 -2.79 -8.23 -2.87
N VAL A 92 -3.58 -7.28 -3.32
CA VAL A 92 -3.98 -6.12 -2.53
C VAL A 92 -4.96 -6.54 -1.44
N THR A 93 -4.66 -6.12 -0.21
CA THR A 93 -5.51 -6.37 0.96
C THR A 93 -5.78 -5.06 1.69
N GLU A 94 -6.53 -5.16 2.76
CA GLU A 94 -6.78 -4.01 3.64
C GLU A 94 -5.52 -3.41 4.23
N ARG A 95 -4.43 -4.19 4.36
CA ARG A 95 -3.14 -3.66 4.84
C ARG A 95 -2.56 -2.65 3.86
N ASP A 96 -2.69 -2.92 2.57
CA ASP A 96 -2.22 -2.02 1.53
C ASP A 96 -3.03 -0.73 1.53
N ILE A 97 -4.34 -0.85 1.69
CA ILE A 97 -5.23 0.30 1.76
C ILE A 97 -4.92 1.14 3.00
N ALA A 98 -4.67 0.51 4.14
CA ALA A 98 -4.32 1.22 5.37
C ALA A 98 -3.01 2.00 5.22
N LEU A 99 -1.99 1.38 4.63
CA LEU A 99 -0.70 2.06 4.41
C LEU A 99 -0.85 3.18 3.39
N ALA A 100 -1.56 2.94 2.29
CA ALA A 100 -1.83 3.97 1.28
C ALA A 100 -2.59 5.17 1.88
N THR A 101 -3.55 4.91 2.75
CA THR A 101 -4.31 5.95 3.45
C THR A 101 -3.37 6.80 4.32
N PHE A 102 -2.48 6.16 5.06
CA PHE A 102 -1.48 6.89 5.85
C PHE A 102 -0.58 7.74 4.94
N ILE A 103 -0.08 7.15 3.87
CA ILE A 103 0.81 7.85 2.93
C ILE A 103 0.10 9.08 2.36
N ASP A 104 -1.17 8.94 1.97
CA ASP A 104 -1.95 10.07 1.49
C ASP A 104 -2.12 11.15 2.56
N SER A 105 -2.23 10.75 3.82
CA SER A 105 -2.43 11.70 4.93
C SER A 105 -1.21 12.58 5.20
N ILE A 106 -0.02 12.13 4.82
CA ILE A 106 1.22 12.90 5.01
C ILE A 106 1.71 13.55 3.72
N THR A 107 0.92 13.45 2.66
CA THR A 107 1.26 13.99 1.34
C THR A 107 0.25 15.06 0.96
N VAL A 108 0.73 16.17 0.48
CA VAL A 108 -0.14 17.30 0.06
C VAL A 108 -0.43 17.19 -1.43
#